data_b0207e6a41c23e56532b38f15b2a87f6
#
_entry.id   b0207e6a41c23e56532b38f15b2a87f6
#
_cell.length_a   1.000
_cell.length_b   1.000
_cell.length_c   1.000
_cell.angle_alpha   90.00
_cell.angle_beta   90.00
_cell.angle_gamma   90.00
#
_symmetry.space_group_name_H-M   'P 1'
#
loop_
_entity.id
_entity.type
_entity.pdbx_description
1 polymer ?
#
loop_
_entity_poly.entity_id
_entity_poly.type
_entity_poly.pdbx_seq_one_letter_code
_entity_poly.pdbx_strand_id
1 'polypeptide(L)'
;MDLKRDLVKYVRDKAKSKYDKGTECRICGSKENLDFHHFYGLTELLEKWLREQKLVIQTAEEIMEVRDTFIMEHNKELYNDVATLCHDHHLRLHSIYGKRPKLFTAPKQARWVERQREKYGMV
;
A
#
# COMPACT_ATOMS: atom_id res chain seq x y z
N MET A 1 -2.39 -13.22 -23.39
CA MET A 1 -2.26 -13.18 -21.91
C MET A 1 -1.27 -12.07 -21.55
N ASP A 2 -1.68 -11.17 -20.67
CA ASP A 2 -0.82 -10.10 -20.16
C ASP A 2 -0.20 -10.55 -18.84
N LEU A 3 1.02 -11.05 -18.87
CA LEU A 3 1.72 -11.60 -17.72
C LEU A 3 2.00 -10.55 -16.63
N LYS A 4 2.27 -9.30 -17.02
CA LYS A 4 2.50 -8.22 -16.06
C LYS A 4 1.22 -7.89 -15.29
N ARG A 5 0.11 -7.81 -16.00
CA ARG A 5 -1.21 -7.55 -15.42
C ARG A 5 -1.60 -8.67 -14.45
N ASP A 6 -1.35 -9.92 -14.85
CA ASP A 6 -1.62 -11.08 -14.02
C ASP A 6 -0.74 -11.07 -12.78
N LEU A 7 0.55 -10.70 -12.90
CA LEU A 7 1.45 -10.58 -11.76
C LEU A 7 0.91 -9.57 -10.75
N VAL A 8 0.49 -8.38 -11.20
CA VAL A 8 -0.06 -7.34 -10.32
C VAL A 8 -1.25 -7.89 -9.54
N LYS A 9 -2.15 -8.59 -10.22
CA LYS A 9 -3.33 -9.19 -9.59
C LYS A 9 -2.94 -10.21 -8.54
N TYR A 10 -2.05 -11.15 -8.87
CA TYR A 10 -1.64 -12.20 -7.94
C TYR A 10 -0.88 -11.64 -6.74
N VAL A 11 -0.03 -10.63 -6.95
CA VAL A 11 0.66 -9.97 -5.85
C VAL A 11 -0.35 -9.29 -4.92
N ARG A 12 -1.29 -8.55 -5.49
CA ARG A 12 -2.31 -7.84 -4.72
C ARG A 12 -3.16 -8.79 -3.89
N ASP A 13 -3.65 -9.87 -4.51
CA ASP A 13 -4.49 -10.83 -3.83
C ASP A 13 -3.76 -11.54 -2.70
N LYS A 14 -2.51 -11.94 -2.93
CA LYS A 14 -1.70 -12.61 -1.90
C LYS A 14 -1.36 -11.66 -0.76
N ALA A 15 -0.92 -10.46 -1.06
CA ALA A 15 -0.58 -9.46 -0.04
C ALA A 15 -1.81 -9.13 0.81
N LYS A 16 -2.96 -8.92 0.17
CA LYS A 16 -4.21 -8.57 0.85
C LYS A 16 -4.65 -9.63 1.86
N SER A 17 -4.34 -10.89 1.61
CA SER A 17 -4.75 -11.98 2.51
C SER A 17 -4.14 -11.87 3.90
N LYS A 18 -3.07 -11.08 4.07
CA LYS A 18 -2.37 -10.92 5.34
C LYS A 18 -2.46 -9.51 5.90
N TYR A 19 -3.30 -8.64 5.34
CA TYR A 19 -3.47 -7.29 5.87
C TYR A 19 -4.18 -7.33 7.22
N ASP A 20 -3.60 -6.62 8.18
CA ASP A 20 -4.20 -6.45 9.49
C ASP A 20 -4.83 -5.05 9.54
N LYS A 21 -6.07 -4.98 9.08
CA LYS A 21 -6.84 -3.74 9.09
C LYS A 21 -7.29 -3.44 10.52
N GLY A 22 -6.97 -2.24 11.00
CA GLY A 22 -7.35 -1.81 12.33
C GLY A 22 -8.87 -1.66 12.47
N THR A 23 -9.33 -1.49 13.70
CA THR A 23 -10.75 -1.40 14.03
C THR A 23 -11.27 0.04 14.10
N GLU A 24 -10.38 1.02 13.94
CA GLU A 24 -10.74 2.43 13.94
C GLU A 24 -9.80 3.25 13.08
N CYS A 25 -10.27 4.43 12.65
CA CYS A 25 -9.45 5.37 11.92
C CYS A 25 -8.31 5.88 12.80
N ARG A 26 -7.09 5.80 12.30
CA ARG A 26 -5.92 6.26 13.04
C ARG A 26 -5.97 7.77 13.34
N ILE A 27 -6.64 8.55 12.52
CA ILE A 27 -6.73 10.01 12.70
C ILE A 27 -7.80 10.39 13.70
N CYS A 28 -9.04 9.94 13.49
CA CYS A 28 -10.20 10.42 14.27
C CYS A 28 -10.89 9.36 15.13
N GLY A 29 -10.46 8.12 15.05
CA GLY A 29 -11.06 7.04 15.84
C GLY A 29 -12.40 6.52 15.34
N SER A 30 -12.89 6.99 14.20
CA SER A 30 -14.13 6.47 13.61
C SER A 30 -14.02 4.97 13.36
N LYS A 31 -15.11 4.26 13.64
CA LYS A 31 -15.17 2.80 13.43
C LYS A 31 -15.92 2.43 12.16
N GLU A 32 -16.37 3.41 11.40
CA GLU A 32 -17.18 3.19 10.20
C GLU A 32 -16.42 3.53 8.93
N ASN A 33 -16.73 2.80 7.84
CA ASN A 33 -16.17 3.03 6.51
C ASN A 33 -14.65 3.14 6.51
N LEU A 34 -14.01 2.08 7.02
CA LEU A 34 -12.55 2.04 7.15
C LEU A 34 -11.89 1.50 5.89
N ASP A 35 -10.83 2.20 5.46
CA ASP A 35 -9.99 1.82 4.34
C ASP A 35 -8.59 1.49 4.82
N PHE A 36 -7.91 0.58 4.13
CA PHE A 36 -6.52 0.23 4.42
C PHE A 36 -5.63 0.99 3.45
N HIS A 37 -4.82 1.92 3.95
CA HIS A 37 -3.95 2.75 3.12
C HIS A 37 -2.49 2.32 3.19
N HIS A 38 -1.87 2.11 2.03
CA HIS A 38 -0.44 1.90 1.90
C HIS A 38 0.23 3.24 1.60
N PHE A 39 1.22 3.64 2.42
CA PHE A 39 2.00 4.84 2.13
C PHE A 39 2.85 4.61 0.88
N TYR A 40 3.37 3.40 0.72
CA TYR A 40 4.02 2.97 -0.52
C TYR A 40 3.03 2.15 -1.33
N GLY A 41 2.55 2.68 -2.44
CA GLY A 41 1.59 1.97 -3.29
C GLY A 41 2.17 0.66 -3.81
N LEU A 42 1.39 -0.43 -3.71
CA LEU A 42 1.85 -1.75 -4.09
C LEU A 42 2.28 -1.82 -5.57
N THR A 43 1.47 -1.27 -6.45
CA THR A 43 1.77 -1.29 -7.89
C THR A 43 3.05 -0.52 -8.20
N GLU A 44 3.22 0.65 -7.58
CA GLU A 44 4.40 1.49 -7.77
C GLU A 44 5.67 0.80 -7.24
N LEU A 45 5.57 0.14 -6.08
CA LEU A 45 6.69 -0.64 -5.53
C LEU A 45 7.06 -1.79 -6.47
N LEU A 46 6.06 -2.52 -6.95
CA LEU A 46 6.27 -3.67 -7.82
C LEU A 46 6.92 -3.26 -9.14
N GLU A 47 6.42 -2.19 -9.76
CA GLU A 47 6.99 -1.70 -11.01
C GLU A 47 8.45 -1.25 -10.84
N LYS A 48 8.74 -0.53 -9.77
CA LYS A 48 10.10 -0.10 -9.46
C LYS A 48 11.03 -1.31 -9.26
N TRP A 49 10.60 -2.28 -8.47
CA TRP A 49 11.37 -3.48 -8.17
C TRP A 49 11.66 -4.29 -9.42
N LEU A 50 10.65 -4.48 -10.28
CA LEU A 50 10.85 -5.20 -11.55
C LEU A 50 11.88 -4.53 -12.44
N ARG A 51 11.87 -3.18 -12.50
CA ARG A 51 12.86 -2.43 -13.27
C ARG A 51 14.27 -2.57 -12.69
N GLU A 52 14.38 -2.47 -11.37
CA GLU A 52 15.69 -2.58 -10.69
C GLU A 52 16.29 -3.96 -10.83
N GLN A 53 15.46 -5.00 -10.76
CA GLN A 53 15.89 -6.39 -10.89
C GLN A 53 16.03 -6.82 -12.36
N LYS A 54 15.57 -5.96 -13.29
CA LYS A 54 15.58 -6.26 -14.73
C LYS A 54 14.84 -7.58 -15.03
N LEU A 55 13.76 -7.83 -14.29
CA LEU A 55 12.98 -9.05 -14.45
C LEU A 55 12.00 -8.94 -15.61
N VAL A 56 12.01 -9.97 -16.45
CA VAL A 56 11.03 -10.13 -17.51
C VAL A 56 10.32 -11.47 -17.28
N ILE A 57 9.01 -11.42 -17.12
CA ILE A 57 8.23 -12.62 -16.87
C ILE A 57 7.79 -13.23 -18.20
N GLN A 58 8.19 -14.47 -18.44
CA GLN A 58 7.93 -15.17 -19.68
C GLN A 58 6.91 -16.31 -19.54
N THR A 59 6.71 -16.82 -18.32
CA THR A 59 5.79 -17.93 -18.05
C THR A 59 4.89 -17.65 -16.87
N ALA A 60 3.75 -18.36 -16.82
CA ALA A 60 2.82 -18.25 -15.70
C ALA A 60 3.42 -18.78 -14.39
N GLU A 61 4.29 -19.77 -14.47
CA GLU A 61 4.97 -20.35 -13.30
C GLU A 61 5.88 -19.32 -12.62
N GLU A 62 6.56 -18.50 -13.42
CA GLU A 62 7.44 -17.44 -12.90
C GLU A 62 6.66 -16.40 -12.08
N ILE A 63 5.38 -16.19 -12.39
CA ILE A 63 4.53 -15.24 -11.67
C ILE A 63 4.51 -15.55 -10.17
N MET A 64 4.35 -16.82 -9.83
CA MET A 64 4.22 -17.23 -8.41
C MET A 64 5.53 -17.02 -7.64
N GLU A 65 6.66 -17.35 -8.25
CA GLU A 65 7.98 -17.15 -7.63
C GLU A 65 8.29 -15.66 -7.45
N VAL A 66 8.04 -14.87 -8.49
CA VAL A 66 8.27 -13.42 -8.45
C VAL A 66 7.37 -12.77 -7.42
N ARG A 67 6.09 -13.16 -7.37
CA ARG A 67 5.14 -12.69 -6.37
C ARG A 67 5.65 -12.91 -4.94
N ASP A 68 6.04 -14.14 -4.64
CA ASP A 68 6.45 -14.50 -3.29
C ASP A 68 7.75 -13.78 -2.88
N THR A 69 8.69 -13.67 -3.79
CA THR A 69 9.95 -12.94 -3.55
C THR A 69 9.69 -11.46 -3.32
N PHE A 70 8.86 -10.84 -4.15
CA PHE A 70 8.51 -9.43 -3.99
C PHE A 70 7.89 -9.14 -2.62
N ILE A 71 6.90 -9.95 -2.24
CA ILE A 71 6.20 -9.77 -0.96
C ILE A 71 7.17 -9.92 0.21
N MET A 72 8.04 -10.92 0.16
CA MET A 72 9.03 -11.14 1.20
C MET A 72 9.99 -9.95 1.34
N GLU A 73 10.50 -9.44 0.22
CA GLU A 73 11.45 -8.34 0.23
C GLU A 73 10.82 -6.99 0.59
N HIS A 74 9.50 -6.86 0.44
CA HIS A 74 8.77 -5.62 0.73
C HIS A 74 7.80 -5.75 1.90
N ASN A 75 8.09 -6.68 2.80
CA ASN A 75 7.23 -6.95 3.95
C ASN A 75 6.96 -5.70 4.79
N LYS A 76 7.99 -4.89 5.05
CA LYS A 76 7.84 -3.65 5.83
C LYS A 76 6.90 -2.66 5.13
N GLU A 77 7.13 -2.39 3.85
CA GLU A 77 6.32 -1.43 3.09
C GLU A 77 4.87 -1.89 2.96
N LEU A 78 4.65 -3.19 2.82
CA LEU A 78 3.32 -3.73 2.61
C LEU A 78 2.51 -3.89 3.89
N TYR A 79 3.16 -4.15 5.03
CA TYR A 79 2.45 -4.49 6.26
C TYR A 79 2.70 -3.54 7.43
N ASN A 80 3.81 -2.79 7.43
CA ASN A 80 4.12 -1.86 8.50
C ASN A 80 3.91 -0.40 8.09
N ASP A 81 4.27 -0.03 6.87
CA ASP A 81 4.12 1.34 6.38
C ASP A 81 2.72 1.56 5.82
N VAL A 82 1.74 1.41 6.70
CA VAL A 82 0.30 1.42 6.36
C VAL A 82 -0.49 2.13 7.45
N ALA A 83 -1.72 2.49 7.14
CA ALA A 83 -2.62 3.05 8.14
C ALA A 83 -4.07 2.70 7.79
N THR A 84 -4.87 2.43 8.82
CA THR A 84 -6.31 2.32 8.67
C THR A 84 -6.90 3.72 8.80
N LEU A 85 -7.63 4.17 7.80
CA LEU A 85 -8.24 5.50 7.77
C LEU A 85 -9.72 5.38 7.43
N CYS A 86 -10.55 6.26 8.02
CA CYS A 86 -11.92 6.34 7.55
C CYS A 86 -11.91 6.87 6.12
N HIS A 87 -12.97 6.58 5.38
CA HIS A 87 -13.05 6.95 3.97
C HIS A 87 -12.82 8.44 3.73
N ASP A 88 -13.36 9.31 4.57
CA ASP A 88 -13.20 10.76 4.45
C ASP A 88 -11.74 11.19 4.56
N HIS A 89 -11.03 10.69 5.57
CA HIS A 89 -9.61 11.03 5.74
C HIS A 89 -8.74 10.41 4.65
N HIS A 90 -9.11 9.23 4.17
CA HIS A 90 -8.42 8.59 3.05
C HIS A 90 -8.56 9.43 1.77
N LEU A 91 -9.77 9.94 1.51
CA LEU A 91 -10.00 10.84 0.38
C LEU A 91 -9.19 12.14 0.51
N ARG A 92 -9.12 12.69 1.72
CA ARG A 92 -8.31 13.90 1.97
C ARG A 92 -6.84 13.66 1.67
N LEU A 93 -6.31 12.54 2.12
CA LEU A 93 -4.91 12.18 1.85
C LEU A 93 -4.67 12.14 0.35
N HIS A 94 -5.53 11.47 -0.39
CA HIS A 94 -5.38 11.38 -1.83
C HIS A 94 -5.62 12.71 -2.55
N SER A 95 -6.37 13.64 -1.95
CA SER A 95 -6.52 14.99 -2.53
C SER A 95 -5.23 15.79 -2.45
N ILE A 96 -4.38 15.48 -1.47
CA ILE A 96 -3.10 16.17 -1.29
C ILE A 96 -1.99 15.50 -2.12
N TYR A 97 -1.90 14.18 -2.07
CA TYR A 97 -0.79 13.42 -2.65
C TYR A 97 -1.11 12.76 -3.99
N GLY A 98 -2.35 12.89 -4.46
CA GLY A 98 -2.78 12.33 -5.73
C GLY A 98 -3.40 10.96 -5.59
N LYS A 99 -4.05 10.51 -6.67
CA LYS A 99 -4.74 9.23 -6.73
C LYS A 99 -3.76 8.05 -6.63
N ARG A 100 -2.57 8.22 -7.21
CA ARG A 100 -1.47 7.26 -7.15
C ARG A 100 -0.23 7.95 -6.61
N PRO A 101 -0.13 8.13 -5.28
CA PRO A 101 0.98 8.89 -4.69
C PRO A 101 2.34 8.32 -5.09
N LYS A 102 3.27 9.20 -5.39
CA LYS A 102 4.64 8.80 -5.72
C LYS A 102 5.34 8.23 -4.49
N LEU A 103 6.18 7.24 -4.70
CA LEU A 103 6.85 6.52 -3.60
C LEU A 103 7.62 7.45 -2.66
N PHE A 104 8.30 8.48 -3.20
CA PHE A 104 9.07 9.38 -2.35
C PHE A 104 8.19 10.21 -1.40
N THR A 105 6.88 10.26 -1.60
CA THR A 105 5.96 10.99 -0.72
C THR A 105 5.53 10.18 0.50
N ALA A 106 5.85 8.89 0.57
CA ALA A 106 5.41 8.03 1.66
C ALA A 106 5.72 8.59 3.06
N PRO A 107 6.94 9.07 3.36
CA PRO A 107 7.21 9.66 4.67
C PRO A 107 6.38 10.92 4.93
N LYS A 108 6.10 11.70 3.90
CA LYS A 108 5.26 12.91 4.02
C LYS A 108 3.82 12.54 4.33
N GLN A 109 3.31 11.50 3.68
CA GLN A 109 1.95 10.99 3.95
C GLN A 109 1.83 10.55 5.41
N ALA A 110 2.81 9.79 5.89
CA ALA A 110 2.83 9.30 7.26
C ALA A 110 2.83 10.47 8.26
N ARG A 111 3.65 11.50 8.02
CA ARG A 111 3.68 12.69 8.87
C ARG A 111 2.36 13.45 8.84
N TRP A 112 1.73 13.54 7.67
CA TRP A 112 0.42 14.18 7.55
C TRP A 112 -0.62 13.48 8.42
N VAL A 113 -0.64 12.14 8.37
CA VAL A 113 -1.56 11.33 9.21
C VAL A 113 -1.33 11.63 10.69
N GLU A 114 -0.07 11.63 11.14
CA GLU A 114 0.23 11.89 12.55
C GLU A 114 -0.15 13.32 12.97
N ARG A 115 0.07 14.33 12.11
CA ARG A 115 -0.36 15.70 12.41
C ARG A 115 -1.87 15.83 12.50
N GLN A 116 -2.61 15.15 11.62
CA GLN A 116 -4.07 15.14 11.71
C GLN A 116 -4.52 14.43 12.98
N ARG A 117 -3.87 13.33 13.35
CA ARG A 117 -4.16 12.60 14.58
C ARG A 117 -4.00 13.50 15.80
N GLU A 118 -2.95 14.30 15.86
CA GLU A 118 -2.74 15.27 16.95
C GLU A 118 -3.87 16.28 17.05
N LYS A 119 -4.37 16.76 15.91
CA LYS A 119 -5.48 17.71 15.88
C LYS A 119 -6.77 17.13 16.45
N TYR A 120 -6.95 15.82 16.37
CA TYR A 120 -8.11 15.14 16.97
C TYR A 120 -7.85 14.72 18.40
N GLY A 121 -6.70 15.02 18.99
CA GLY A 121 -6.37 14.66 20.35
C GLY A 121 -6.19 13.17 20.58
N MET A 122 -5.83 12.43 19.55
CA MET A 122 -5.67 10.98 19.58
C MET A 122 -4.27 10.52 20.01
N VAL A 123 -3.45 11.43 20.42
CA VAL A 123 -2.06 11.14 20.83
C VAL A 123 -2.01 10.66 22.26
#